data_c47ed26a3076aa0e3970756857846e1b
#
_entry.id   c47ed26a3076aa0e3970756857846e1b
#
_cell.length_a   1.000
_cell.length_b   1.000
_cell.length_c   1.000
_cell.angle_alpha   90.00
_cell.angle_beta   90.00
_cell.angle_gamma   90.00
#
_symmetry.space_group_name_H-M   'P 1'
#
loop_
_entity.id
_entity.type
_entity.pdbx_description
1 polymer ?
#
loop_
_entity_poly.entity_id
_entity_poly.type
_entity_poly.pdbx_seq_one_letter_code
_entity_poly.pdbx_strand_id
1 'polypeptide(L)'
;MKRIFIGAALLVLLSSCSLTEPIPIKGEVVSCETIKVKSGKSEALECLGGGAPIAADAIVGPALVNVWGTWCAPCKKELPHFAHFLQKSDGSVQVIGIAVEEKSQAVVKKFIENNGMTWPVLYDKSGSTRATFGMGVPVTWFIDETGEVVHKKYGPFNST
;
A
#
# COMPACT_ATOMS: atom_id res chain seq x y z
N MET A 1 59.69 -41.35 -36.40
CA MET A 1 59.40 -40.80 -35.06
C MET A 1 58.40 -39.66 -35.22
N LYS A 2 57.09 -39.93 -35.02
CA LYS A 2 55.98 -38.94 -35.13
C LYS A 2 55.61 -38.46 -33.71
N ARG A 3 55.84 -37.18 -33.44
CA ARG A 3 55.42 -36.53 -32.19
C ARG A 3 53.99 -36.07 -32.34
N ILE A 4 53.07 -36.65 -31.55
CA ILE A 4 51.65 -36.25 -31.42
C ILE A 4 51.58 -35.17 -30.34
N PHE A 5 51.19 -33.96 -30.74
CA PHE A 5 50.82 -32.89 -29.80
C PHE A 5 49.35 -33.03 -29.47
N ILE A 6 49.04 -33.38 -28.22
CA ILE A 6 47.69 -33.37 -27.65
C ILE A 6 47.44 -31.96 -27.11
N GLY A 7 46.63 -31.18 -27.83
CA GLY A 7 46.18 -29.88 -27.36
C GLY A 7 45.02 -30.07 -26.37
N ALA A 8 45.25 -29.71 -25.13
CA ALA A 8 44.21 -29.64 -24.09
C ALA A 8 43.35 -28.36 -24.30
N ALA A 9 42.12 -28.53 -24.75
CA ALA A 9 41.16 -27.44 -24.84
C ALA A 9 40.57 -27.19 -23.45
N LEU A 10 40.92 -26.06 -22.85
CA LEU A 10 40.38 -25.59 -21.56
C LEU A 10 39.00 -24.99 -21.81
N LEU A 11 37.92 -25.71 -21.49
CA LEU A 11 36.56 -25.19 -21.51
C LEU A 11 36.36 -24.31 -20.28
N VAL A 12 36.37 -22.99 -20.47
CA VAL A 12 35.96 -22.02 -19.45
C VAL A 12 34.43 -21.96 -19.42
N LEU A 13 33.82 -22.59 -18.42
CA LEU A 13 32.40 -22.44 -18.13
C LEU A 13 32.19 -21.07 -17.48
N LEU A 14 31.74 -20.09 -18.26
CA LEU A 14 31.25 -18.83 -17.79
C LEU A 14 29.91 -19.09 -17.09
N SER A 15 29.93 -19.26 -15.76
CA SER A 15 28.73 -19.20 -14.92
C SER A 15 28.18 -17.79 -14.97
N SER A 16 27.20 -17.56 -15.84
CA SER A 16 26.39 -16.37 -15.88
C SER A 16 25.50 -16.36 -14.64
N CYS A 17 25.94 -15.71 -13.56
CA CYS A 17 25.03 -15.30 -12.48
C CYS A 17 24.05 -14.29 -13.07
N SER A 18 22.89 -14.75 -13.48
CA SER A 18 21.76 -13.89 -13.79
C SER A 18 21.29 -13.26 -12.49
N LEU A 19 21.69 -12.01 -12.24
CA LEU A 19 21.07 -11.18 -11.23
C LEU A 19 19.63 -10.94 -11.68
N THR A 20 18.71 -11.75 -11.16
CA THR A 20 17.28 -11.53 -11.36
C THR A 20 16.94 -10.25 -10.62
N GLU A 21 16.84 -9.13 -11.33
CA GLU A 21 16.31 -7.89 -10.79
C GLU A 21 14.91 -8.17 -10.24
N PRO A 22 14.57 -7.70 -9.03
CA PRO A 22 13.22 -7.89 -8.49
C PRO A 22 12.23 -7.23 -9.45
N ILE A 23 11.31 -8.03 -9.98
CA ILE A 23 10.22 -7.54 -10.85
C ILE A 23 9.45 -6.50 -10.03
N PRO A 24 9.36 -5.23 -10.47
CA PRO A 24 8.61 -4.23 -9.75
C PRO A 24 7.15 -4.68 -9.64
N ILE A 25 6.66 -4.83 -8.41
CA ILE A 25 5.26 -5.19 -8.16
C ILE A 25 4.42 -4.02 -8.64
N LYS A 26 3.67 -4.22 -9.72
CA LYS A 26 2.72 -3.22 -10.21
C LYS A 26 1.53 -3.17 -9.24
N GLY A 27 1.18 -1.96 -8.80
CA GLY A 27 -0.01 -1.76 -7.99
C GLY A 27 -1.30 -1.87 -8.80
N GLU A 28 -2.41 -2.00 -8.11
CA GLU A 28 -3.74 -2.10 -8.67
C GLU A 28 -4.70 -1.17 -7.93
N VAL A 29 -5.56 -0.46 -8.67
CA VAL A 29 -6.61 0.38 -8.08
C VAL A 29 -7.79 -0.51 -7.70
N VAL A 30 -7.83 -0.90 -6.42
CA VAL A 30 -8.77 -1.91 -5.89
C VAL A 30 -10.12 -1.27 -5.54
N SER A 31 -11.23 -1.98 -5.82
CA SER A 31 -12.60 -1.61 -5.41
C SER A 31 -12.75 -1.61 -3.88
N CYS A 32 -13.61 -0.72 -3.37
CA CYS A 32 -13.92 -0.64 -1.94
C CYS A 32 -15.12 -1.51 -1.52
N GLU A 33 -15.69 -2.31 -2.41
CA GLU A 33 -16.88 -3.14 -2.12
C GLU A 33 -16.62 -4.19 -1.02
N THR A 34 -15.36 -4.55 -0.81
CA THR A 34 -14.97 -5.53 0.23
C THR A 34 -14.76 -4.90 1.60
N ILE A 35 -14.77 -3.56 1.71
CA ILE A 35 -14.61 -2.88 3.00
C ILE A 35 -15.86 -3.12 3.85
N LYS A 36 -15.67 -3.63 5.06
CA LYS A 36 -16.75 -3.80 6.03
C LYS A 36 -17.12 -2.45 6.62
N VAL A 37 -18.39 -2.11 6.60
CA VAL A 37 -18.89 -0.82 7.08
C VAL A 37 -20.12 -0.94 7.95
N LYS A 38 -20.29 0.03 8.86
CA LYS A 38 -21.50 0.32 9.63
C LYS A 38 -22.02 1.72 9.24
N SER A 39 -23.06 2.21 9.90
CA SER A 39 -23.50 3.59 9.71
C SER A 39 -22.43 4.57 10.21
N GLY A 40 -22.02 5.51 9.37
CA GLY A 40 -21.10 6.60 9.68
C GLY A 40 -21.81 7.96 9.73
N LYS A 41 -21.12 8.95 10.31
CA LYS A 41 -21.62 10.34 10.42
C LYS A 41 -20.72 11.35 9.70
N SER A 42 -19.47 10.95 9.41
CA SER A 42 -18.54 11.81 8.68
C SER A 42 -18.90 11.90 7.18
N GLU A 43 -18.28 12.84 6.49
CA GLU A 43 -18.38 12.95 5.03
C GLU A 43 -17.98 11.63 4.37
N ALA A 44 -18.79 11.17 3.42
CA ALA A 44 -18.49 9.96 2.67
C ALA A 44 -17.45 10.27 1.58
N LEU A 45 -16.37 9.49 1.56
CA LEU A 45 -15.25 9.62 0.64
C LEU A 45 -15.45 8.72 -0.58
N GLU A 46 -15.11 9.22 -1.75
CA GLU A 46 -15.15 8.43 -2.98
C GLU A 46 -14.09 7.33 -2.97
N CYS A 47 -14.43 6.15 -3.47
CA CYS A 47 -13.47 5.07 -3.68
C CYS A 47 -12.79 5.19 -5.04
N LEU A 48 -11.46 5.16 -5.08
CA LEU A 48 -10.71 5.25 -6.34
C LEU A 48 -10.92 4.08 -7.28
N GLY A 49 -11.16 2.89 -6.74
CA GLY A 49 -11.39 1.66 -7.51
C GLY A 49 -12.86 1.37 -7.80
N GLY A 50 -13.77 2.26 -7.41
CA GLY A 50 -15.22 2.05 -7.53
C GLY A 50 -15.85 1.44 -6.28
N GLY A 51 -17.17 1.40 -6.27
CA GLY A 51 -17.99 1.08 -5.11
C GLY A 51 -18.69 2.32 -4.55
N ALA A 52 -19.54 2.14 -3.55
CA ALA A 52 -20.22 3.23 -2.88
C ALA A 52 -19.24 4.11 -2.08
N PRO A 53 -19.48 5.42 -1.96
CA PRO A 53 -18.70 6.28 -1.06
C PRO A 53 -18.80 5.81 0.40
N ILE A 54 -17.69 5.90 1.14
CA ILE A 54 -17.58 5.39 2.50
C ILE A 54 -17.15 6.49 3.46
N ALA A 55 -17.91 6.67 4.55
CA ALA A 55 -17.50 7.53 5.65
C ALA A 55 -16.35 6.89 6.45
N ALA A 56 -15.33 7.67 6.79
CA ALA A 56 -14.16 7.12 7.47
C ALA A 56 -14.50 6.49 8.85
N ASP A 57 -15.46 7.06 9.56
CA ASP A 57 -15.97 6.54 10.84
C ASP A 57 -16.97 5.37 10.69
N ALA A 58 -17.31 5.00 9.46
CA ALA A 58 -18.13 3.82 9.16
C ALA A 58 -17.31 2.54 9.07
N ILE A 59 -15.98 2.61 8.89
CA ILE A 59 -15.14 1.45 8.68
C ILE A 59 -15.16 0.53 9.91
N VAL A 60 -15.37 -0.76 9.66
CA VAL A 60 -15.35 -1.82 10.69
C VAL A 60 -14.16 -2.75 10.43
N GLY A 61 -13.45 -3.09 11.49
CA GLY A 61 -12.24 -3.91 11.42
C GLY A 61 -12.49 -5.43 11.54
N PRO A 62 -11.41 -6.16 11.79
CA PRO A 62 -10.05 -5.65 12.01
C PRO A 62 -9.50 -4.92 10.79
N ALA A 63 -9.07 -3.67 10.97
CA ALA A 63 -8.57 -2.87 9.88
C ALA A 63 -7.42 -1.93 10.28
N LEU A 64 -6.49 -1.71 9.34
CA LEU A 64 -5.49 -0.65 9.36
C LEU A 64 -5.95 0.42 8.38
N VAL A 65 -6.30 1.60 8.87
CA VAL A 65 -6.65 2.75 8.03
C VAL A 65 -5.47 3.71 8.03
N ASN A 66 -4.79 3.79 6.89
CA ASN A 66 -3.61 4.63 6.70
C ASN A 66 -3.99 5.91 5.94
N VAL A 67 -3.78 7.06 6.56
CA VAL A 67 -3.98 8.38 5.94
C VAL A 67 -2.65 8.89 5.42
N TRP A 68 -2.61 9.20 4.13
CA TRP A 68 -1.37 9.49 3.41
C TRP A 68 -1.58 10.45 2.22
N GLY A 69 -0.48 10.87 1.58
CA GLY A 69 -0.54 11.65 0.35
C GLY A 69 0.61 11.36 -0.59
N THR A 70 0.39 11.53 -1.91
CA THR A 70 1.45 11.35 -2.93
C THR A 70 2.59 12.35 -2.78
N TRP A 71 2.34 13.49 -2.16
CA TRP A 71 3.29 14.54 -1.82
C TRP A 71 4.10 14.29 -0.54
N CYS A 72 3.66 13.32 0.28
CA CYS A 72 4.23 13.02 1.59
C CYS A 72 5.42 12.05 1.48
N ALA A 73 6.63 12.55 1.63
CA ALA A 73 7.84 11.71 1.53
C ALA A 73 7.94 10.60 2.60
N PRO A 74 7.61 10.83 3.89
CA PRO A 74 7.58 9.74 4.87
C PRO A 74 6.49 8.70 4.60
N CYS A 75 5.33 9.09 4.02
CA CYS A 75 4.29 8.13 3.63
C CYS A 75 4.80 7.14 2.58
N LYS A 76 5.58 7.61 1.60
CA LYS A 76 6.15 6.73 0.56
C LYS A 76 7.09 5.67 1.14
N LYS A 77 7.80 6.01 2.20
CA LYS A 77 8.76 5.09 2.85
C LYS A 77 8.08 3.95 3.58
N GLU A 78 6.84 4.12 4.04
CA GLU A 78 6.11 3.06 4.76
C GLU A 78 5.32 2.11 3.85
N LEU A 79 5.05 2.46 2.57
CA LEU A 79 4.25 1.63 1.66
C LEU A 79 4.77 0.18 1.54
N PRO A 80 6.08 -0.09 1.46
CA PRO A 80 6.60 -1.46 1.42
C PRO A 80 6.23 -2.28 2.66
N HIS A 81 6.06 -1.65 3.83
CA HIS A 81 5.67 -2.34 5.05
C HIS A 81 4.22 -2.81 4.98
N PHE A 82 3.31 -2.00 4.41
CA PHE A 82 1.92 -2.42 4.17
C PHE A 82 1.84 -3.54 3.13
N ALA A 83 2.58 -3.43 2.03
CA ALA A 83 2.64 -4.48 1.02
C ALA A 83 3.15 -5.81 1.61
N HIS A 84 4.21 -5.75 2.42
CA HIS A 84 4.75 -6.92 3.11
C HIS A 84 3.78 -7.50 4.15
N PHE A 85 3.09 -6.64 4.90
CA PHE A 85 2.05 -7.07 5.84
C PHE A 85 0.95 -7.83 5.11
N LEU A 86 0.42 -7.30 4.00
CA LEU A 86 -0.62 -7.97 3.21
C LEU A 86 -0.19 -9.30 2.61
N GLN A 87 1.07 -9.42 2.18
CA GLN A 87 1.61 -10.69 1.67
C GLN A 87 1.70 -11.77 2.75
N LYS A 88 1.87 -11.37 4.02
CA LYS A 88 1.99 -12.30 5.16
C LYS A 88 0.69 -12.50 5.92
N SER A 89 -0.26 -11.58 5.79
CA SER A 89 -1.56 -11.70 6.44
C SER A 89 -2.41 -12.74 5.72
N ASP A 90 -3.25 -13.42 6.48
CA ASP A 90 -4.26 -14.36 5.98
C ASP A 90 -5.53 -13.68 5.45
N GLY A 91 -5.50 -12.35 5.32
CA GLY A 91 -6.66 -11.54 4.93
C GLY A 91 -7.62 -11.23 6.09
N SER A 92 -7.30 -11.64 7.31
CA SER A 92 -8.14 -11.35 8.50
C SER A 92 -8.19 -9.84 8.83
N VAL A 93 -7.12 -9.10 8.50
CA VAL A 93 -7.01 -7.67 8.73
C VAL A 93 -7.03 -6.92 7.40
N GLN A 94 -7.99 -6.01 7.24
CA GLN A 94 -8.07 -5.15 6.06
C GLN A 94 -7.02 -4.03 6.14
N VAL A 95 -6.40 -3.68 5.01
CA VAL A 95 -5.63 -2.43 4.86
C VAL A 95 -6.43 -1.50 3.96
N ILE A 96 -6.65 -0.26 4.40
CA ILE A 96 -7.42 0.74 3.68
C ILE A 96 -6.60 2.04 3.68
N GLY A 97 -6.38 2.62 2.51
CA GLY A 97 -5.75 3.92 2.37
C GLY A 97 -6.79 5.06 2.34
N ILE A 98 -6.43 6.22 2.87
CA ILE A 98 -7.14 7.48 2.62
C ILE A 98 -6.13 8.46 2.05
N ALA A 99 -6.27 8.78 0.77
CA ALA A 99 -5.44 9.76 0.08
C ALA A 99 -6.01 11.17 0.29
N VAL A 100 -5.22 12.03 0.96
CA VAL A 100 -5.69 13.37 1.36
C VAL A 100 -5.02 14.48 0.57
N GLU A 101 -5.79 15.55 0.31
CA GLU A 101 -5.29 16.82 -0.29
C GLU A 101 -4.54 16.64 -1.61
N GLU A 102 -5.01 15.74 -2.42
CA GLU A 102 -4.40 15.41 -3.70
C GLU A 102 -4.90 16.34 -4.83
N LYS A 103 -4.07 16.55 -5.82
CA LYS A 103 -4.42 17.37 -6.98
C LYS A 103 -5.59 16.79 -7.78
N SER A 104 -5.64 15.47 -7.94
CA SER A 104 -6.71 14.76 -8.64
C SER A 104 -6.66 13.26 -8.35
N GLN A 105 -7.77 12.58 -8.56
CA GLN A 105 -7.83 11.11 -8.50
C GLN A 105 -6.85 10.44 -9.48
N ALA A 106 -6.66 11.01 -10.68
CA ALA A 106 -5.75 10.47 -11.68
C ALA A 106 -4.30 10.42 -11.19
N VAL A 107 -3.86 11.45 -10.44
CA VAL A 107 -2.52 11.47 -9.81
C VAL A 107 -2.39 10.33 -8.81
N VAL A 108 -3.40 10.13 -7.96
CA VAL A 108 -3.38 9.06 -6.94
C VAL A 108 -3.41 7.68 -7.58
N LYS A 109 -4.28 7.45 -8.58
CA LYS A 109 -4.35 6.16 -9.30
C LYS A 109 -3.01 5.80 -9.93
N LYS A 110 -2.39 6.74 -10.64
CA LYS A 110 -1.05 6.51 -11.21
C LYS A 110 0.01 6.23 -10.14
N PHE A 111 -0.08 6.89 -8.99
CA PHE A 111 0.82 6.65 -7.87
C PHE A 111 0.63 5.22 -7.31
N ILE A 112 -0.61 4.77 -7.09
CA ILE A 112 -0.95 3.41 -6.64
C ILE A 112 -0.31 2.37 -7.57
N GLU A 113 -0.52 2.51 -8.90
CA GLU A 113 0.02 1.60 -9.91
C GLU A 113 1.55 1.52 -9.90
N ASN A 114 2.22 2.66 -9.71
CA ASN A 114 3.69 2.77 -9.76
C ASN A 114 4.38 2.35 -8.44
N ASN A 115 3.64 2.23 -7.33
CA ASN A 115 4.22 1.97 -6.01
C ASN A 115 3.75 0.63 -5.40
N GLY A 116 3.18 -0.26 -6.21
CA GLY A 116 2.85 -1.62 -5.77
C GLY A 116 1.73 -1.69 -4.73
N MET A 117 0.86 -0.68 -4.66
CA MET A 117 -0.27 -0.68 -3.74
C MET A 117 -1.38 -1.59 -4.29
N THR A 118 -1.89 -2.50 -3.45
CA THR A 118 -2.89 -3.51 -3.82
C THR A 118 -4.05 -3.56 -2.82
N TRP A 119 -4.35 -2.44 -2.19
CA TRP A 119 -5.43 -2.29 -1.21
C TRP A 119 -6.35 -1.13 -1.58
N PRO A 120 -7.63 -1.15 -1.13
CA PRO A 120 -8.58 -0.09 -1.41
C PRO A 120 -8.12 1.28 -0.94
N VAL A 121 -8.39 2.32 -1.72
CA VAL A 121 -8.04 3.71 -1.37
C VAL A 121 -9.26 4.61 -1.55
N LEU A 122 -9.62 5.27 -0.46
CA LEU A 122 -10.60 6.36 -0.41
C LEU A 122 -9.92 7.69 -0.76
N TYR A 123 -10.66 8.59 -1.39
CA TYR A 123 -10.18 9.88 -1.85
C TYR A 123 -10.80 11.02 -1.05
N ASP A 124 -9.99 11.66 -0.22
CA ASP A 124 -10.36 12.84 0.55
C ASP A 124 -9.75 14.10 -0.06
N LYS A 125 -10.44 14.68 -1.02
CA LYS A 125 -9.99 15.87 -1.73
C LYS A 125 -9.83 17.08 -0.82
N SER A 126 -10.74 17.25 0.11
CA SER A 126 -10.83 18.42 0.99
C SER A 126 -9.94 18.33 2.23
N GLY A 127 -9.46 17.12 2.57
CA GLY A 127 -8.80 16.84 3.85
C GLY A 127 -9.81 16.84 5.01
N SER A 128 -11.08 16.52 4.74
CA SER A 128 -12.16 16.48 5.73
C SER A 128 -11.87 15.51 6.88
N THR A 129 -11.10 14.47 6.60
CA THR A 129 -10.68 13.48 7.60
C THR A 129 -9.66 14.00 8.61
N ARG A 130 -9.05 15.18 8.40
CA ARG A 130 -8.12 15.80 9.37
C ARG A 130 -8.72 15.97 10.76
N ALA A 131 -9.99 16.36 10.84
CA ALA A 131 -10.68 16.50 12.12
C ALA A 131 -10.76 15.17 12.87
N THR A 132 -10.85 14.07 12.15
CA THR A 132 -10.98 12.71 12.70
C THR A 132 -9.63 12.06 12.96
N PHE A 133 -8.68 12.18 12.02
CA PHE A 133 -7.38 11.49 12.07
C PHE A 133 -6.25 12.33 12.69
N GLY A 134 -6.48 13.60 12.95
CA GLY A 134 -5.47 14.51 13.49
C GLY A 134 -4.66 15.22 12.42
N MET A 135 -3.82 16.14 12.86
CA MET A 135 -3.03 17.01 12.00
C MET A 135 -1.74 16.31 11.55
N GLY A 136 -1.65 15.96 10.29
CA GLY A 136 -0.44 15.45 9.67
C GLY A 136 -0.55 14.02 9.16
N VAL A 137 0.32 13.73 8.19
CA VAL A 137 0.44 12.41 7.56
C VAL A 137 1.91 11.96 7.60
N PRO A 138 2.19 10.64 7.68
CA PRO A 138 1.20 9.57 7.75
C PRO A 138 0.64 9.40 9.16
N VAL A 139 -0.58 8.92 9.22
CA VAL A 139 -1.17 8.39 10.46
C VAL A 139 -1.91 7.10 10.13
N THR A 140 -1.76 6.08 10.98
CA THR A 140 -2.45 4.80 10.82
C THR A 140 -3.32 4.53 12.04
N TRP A 141 -4.58 4.23 11.80
CA TRP A 141 -5.53 3.82 12.79
C TRP A 141 -5.75 2.32 12.76
N PHE A 142 -5.80 1.74 13.94
CA PHE A 142 -6.12 0.35 14.16
C PHE A 142 -7.58 0.30 14.61
N ILE A 143 -8.42 -0.33 13.81
CA ILE A 143 -9.87 -0.41 14.03
C ILE A 143 -10.23 -1.86 14.33
N ASP A 144 -10.96 -2.06 15.42
CA ASP A 144 -11.43 -3.39 15.83
C ASP A 144 -12.72 -3.82 15.11
N GLU A 145 -13.20 -5.00 15.44
CA GLU A 145 -14.39 -5.62 14.85
C GLU A 145 -15.68 -4.85 15.14
N THR A 146 -15.69 -3.96 16.13
CA THR A 146 -16.85 -3.10 16.46
C THR A 146 -16.82 -1.76 15.72
N GLY A 147 -15.68 -1.47 15.07
CA GLY A 147 -15.40 -0.20 14.41
C GLY A 147 -14.92 0.89 15.38
N GLU A 148 -14.36 0.48 16.53
CA GLU A 148 -13.70 1.38 17.45
C GLU A 148 -12.21 1.49 17.14
N VAL A 149 -11.66 2.70 17.30
CA VAL A 149 -10.25 2.97 17.13
C VAL A 149 -9.50 2.58 18.40
N VAL A 150 -8.82 1.44 18.37
CA VAL A 150 -8.11 0.89 19.53
C VAL A 150 -6.67 1.39 19.65
N HIS A 151 -6.08 1.86 18.55
CA HIS A 151 -4.73 2.43 18.55
C HIS A 151 -4.53 3.41 17.39
N LYS A 152 -3.66 4.39 17.60
CA LYS A 152 -3.23 5.38 16.59
C LYS A 152 -1.71 5.43 16.53
N LYS A 153 -1.14 5.24 15.34
CA LYS A 153 0.29 5.39 15.07
C LYS A 153 0.50 6.68 14.26
N TYR A 154 1.17 7.64 14.84
CA TYR A 154 1.60 8.87 14.16
C TYR A 154 3.00 8.70 13.59
N GLY A 155 3.21 9.22 12.38
CA GLY A 155 4.46 9.05 11.64
C GLY A 155 4.60 7.67 10.97
N PRO A 156 5.63 7.49 10.14
CA PRO A 156 5.78 6.29 9.32
C PRO A 156 6.11 5.04 10.15
N PHE A 157 5.75 3.88 9.61
CA PHE A 157 6.34 2.61 10.05
C PHE A 157 7.79 2.56 9.61
N ASN A 158 8.67 2.18 10.52
CA ASN A 158 10.08 1.95 10.26
C ASN A 158 10.36 0.45 10.36
N SER A 159 11.28 -0.05 9.51
CA SER A 159 11.83 -1.39 9.73
C SER A 159 12.60 -1.38 11.05
N THR A 160 12.21 -2.23 11.98
CA THR A 160 13.06 -2.64 13.09
C THR A 160 13.91 -3.80 12.66
#